data_338da049d77f7e093732c89bca573699
#
_entry.id   338da049d77f7e093732c89bca573699
#
_cell.length_a   1.000
_cell.length_b   1.000
_cell.length_c   1.000
_cell.angle_alpha   90.00
_cell.angle_beta   90.00
_cell.angle_gamma   90.00
#
_symmetry.space_group_name_H-M   'P 1'
#
loop_
_entity.id
_entity.type
_entity.pdbx_description
1 polymer ?
#
loop_
_entity_poly.entity_id
_entity_poly.type
_entity_poly.pdbx_seq_one_letter_code
_entity_poly.pdbx_strand_id
1 'polypeptide(L)'
;MQSLRQNNLSAQIFHEVRPFFREGPRKLGSFENKLSLVHGKNYLQNHLVVYKYSMEIFPKIVVVAGPTASGKSDLALRLAQEFDGELICSDSMQVYRQMDIGTAKPTPDVQKIVPHHQLDLIDPDESYSAGKYARDASSIIEKVAARKRLPILVGGTGLYYRALMYGISKIPSIPEKHRKKVTGWHSEHGTNYCWKELQKLDPEGAVRLHPNDTARILRSLEVVLSTGTTLAEFQHDKPFAEAKYSFHAVALEWERDVLYERINQRTHIMLESGWITEVEKLLTRYSPELKPLQAIGYREVIQHLQNKLEWGAMVEEIQKRTRQYAKRQMTWFRKENNIGWHKPDDIDEILDKIKVYLEK
;
A
#
# COMPACT_ATOMS: atom_id res chain seq x y z
N MET A 1 2.10 38.36 4.60
CA MET A 1 0.72 38.46 4.11
C MET A 1 0.56 38.19 2.60
N GLN A 2 1.53 38.47 1.73
CA GLN A 2 1.45 38.15 0.28
C GLN A 2 1.49 36.66 -0.02
N SER A 3 2.28 35.84 0.71
CA SER A 3 2.39 34.39 0.49
C SER A 3 1.11 33.58 0.82
N LEU A 4 0.36 34.00 1.82
CA LEU A 4 -0.92 33.37 2.21
C LEU A 4 -2.06 33.69 1.22
N ARG A 5 -2.03 34.85 0.57
CA ARG A 5 -3.00 35.18 -0.51
C ARG A 5 -2.72 34.40 -1.81
N GLN A 6 -1.45 34.17 -2.14
CA GLN A 6 -1.09 33.37 -3.31
C GLN A 6 -1.49 31.90 -3.16
N ASN A 7 -1.32 31.29 -1.98
CA ASN A 7 -1.71 29.90 -1.72
C ASN A 7 -3.24 29.68 -1.76
N ASN A 8 -4.04 30.65 -1.27
CA ASN A 8 -5.50 30.56 -1.36
C ASN A 8 -6.02 30.76 -2.78
N LEU A 9 -5.41 31.63 -3.56
CA LEU A 9 -5.78 31.87 -4.95
C LEU A 9 -5.48 30.64 -5.82
N SER A 10 -4.32 30.01 -5.62
CA SER A 10 -3.92 28.78 -6.34
C SER A 10 -4.86 27.61 -6.03
N ALA A 11 -5.31 27.44 -4.78
CA ALA A 11 -6.25 26.41 -4.39
C ALA A 11 -7.66 26.63 -4.97
N GLN A 12 -8.10 27.85 -5.04
CA GLN A 12 -9.41 28.24 -5.58
C GLN A 12 -9.45 28.06 -7.12
N ILE A 13 -8.39 28.46 -7.78
CA ILE A 13 -8.20 28.27 -9.23
C ILE A 13 -8.14 26.77 -9.59
N PHE A 14 -7.43 25.98 -8.80
CA PHE A 14 -7.36 24.51 -8.97
C PHE A 14 -8.75 23.86 -8.89
N HIS A 15 -9.61 24.33 -8.01
CA HIS A 15 -10.96 23.81 -7.86
C HIS A 15 -11.90 24.16 -9.03
N GLU A 16 -11.74 25.34 -9.64
CA GLU A 16 -12.56 25.79 -10.77
C GLU A 16 -12.13 25.14 -12.09
N VAL A 17 -10.83 24.85 -12.28
CA VAL A 17 -10.29 24.33 -13.53
C VAL A 17 -10.37 22.79 -13.58
N ARG A 18 -10.39 22.13 -12.42
CA ARG A 18 -10.42 20.66 -12.26
C ARG A 18 -11.51 19.92 -13.05
N PRO A 19 -12.76 20.40 -13.19
CA PRO A 19 -13.80 19.70 -13.96
C PRO A 19 -13.50 19.57 -15.45
N PHE A 20 -12.74 20.50 -16.02
CA PHE A 20 -12.48 20.57 -17.47
C PHE A 20 -11.35 19.64 -17.94
N PHE A 21 -10.49 19.18 -17.00
CA PHE A 21 -9.43 18.21 -17.30
C PHE A 21 -9.90 16.78 -17.44
N ARG A 22 -11.14 16.48 -17.07
CA ARG A 22 -11.75 15.15 -17.20
C ARG A 22 -11.97 14.72 -18.66
N GLU A 23 -11.96 15.63 -19.60
CA GLU A 23 -12.41 15.36 -20.97
C GLU A 23 -11.27 15.22 -22.01
N GLY A 24 -10.01 15.28 -21.61
CA GLY A 24 -8.83 15.02 -22.43
C GLY A 24 -8.43 16.16 -23.39
N PRO A 25 -7.25 16.04 -24.05
CA PRO A 25 -6.62 17.14 -24.81
C PRO A 25 -7.43 17.71 -25.99
N ARG A 26 -8.40 16.98 -26.52
CA ARG A 26 -9.21 17.44 -27.68
C ARG A 26 -10.19 18.57 -27.38
N LYS A 27 -10.46 18.84 -26.09
CA LYS A 27 -11.37 19.95 -25.71
C LYS A 27 -10.64 21.17 -25.14
N LEU A 28 -9.31 21.12 -25.05
CA LEU A 28 -8.51 22.26 -24.59
C LEU A 28 -8.72 23.50 -25.46
N GLY A 29 -8.73 23.36 -26.78
CA GLY A 29 -8.94 24.48 -27.71
C GLY A 29 -10.30 25.18 -27.57
N SER A 30 -11.36 24.46 -27.23
CA SER A 30 -12.69 25.05 -26.96
C SER A 30 -12.75 25.74 -25.59
N PHE A 31 -11.94 25.32 -24.64
CA PHE A 31 -11.80 25.89 -23.31
C PHE A 31 -10.97 27.18 -23.34
N GLU A 32 -9.85 27.17 -24.08
CA GLU A 32 -9.03 28.37 -24.29
C GLU A 32 -9.85 29.52 -24.92
N ASN A 33 -10.68 29.21 -25.92
CA ASN A 33 -11.57 30.19 -26.52
C ASN A 33 -12.64 30.73 -25.55
N LYS A 34 -13.21 29.89 -24.68
CA LYS A 34 -14.19 30.34 -23.70
C LYS A 34 -13.57 31.19 -22.59
N LEU A 35 -12.40 30.83 -22.08
CA LEU A 35 -11.70 31.59 -21.03
C LEU A 35 -11.15 32.93 -21.55
N SER A 36 -10.68 33.00 -22.80
CA SER A 36 -10.21 34.24 -23.37
C SER A 36 -11.33 35.27 -23.60
N LEU A 37 -12.54 34.79 -23.81
CA LEU A 37 -13.72 35.63 -23.98
C LEU A 37 -14.23 36.21 -22.64
N VAL A 38 -13.99 35.51 -21.52
CA VAL A 38 -14.53 35.89 -20.19
C VAL A 38 -13.52 36.68 -19.35
N HIS A 39 -12.23 36.38 -19.47
CA HIS A 39 -11.20 36.90 -18.52
C HIS A 39 -9.95 37.52 -19.17
N GLY A 40 -9.86 37.58 -20.49
CA GLY A 40 -8.77 38.21 -21.25
C GLY A 40 -7.51 37.36 -21.40
N LYS A 41 -6.68 37.71 -22.45
CA LYS A 41 -5.49 36.94 -22.84
C LYS A 41 -4.41 36.78 -21.74
N ASN A 42 -4.25 37.75 -20.85
CA ASN A 42 -3.28 37.69 -19.76
C ASN A 42 -3.67 36.68 -18.65
N TYR A 43 -4.96 36.46 -18.48
CA TYR A 43 -5.48 35.45 -17.57
C TYR A 43 -5.14 34.03 -18.07
N LEU A 44 -5.30 33.80 -19.37
CA LEU A 44 -4.94 32.54 -20.03
C LEU A 44 -3.46 32.21 -19.95
N GLN A 45 -2.57 33.16 -20.18
CA GLN A 45 -1.12 32.92 -20.08
C GLN A 45 -0.70 32.55 -18.67
N ASN A 46 -1.25 33.22 -17.65
CA ASN A 46 -0.97 32.89 -16.26
C ASN A 46 -1.53 31.51 -15.86
N HIS A 47 -2.68 31.12 -16.40
CA HIS A 47 -3.30 29.82 -16.13
C HIS A 47 -2.66 28.66 -16.92
N LEU A 48 -2.21 28.89 -18.15
CA LEU A 48 -1.39 27.92 -18.89
C LEU A 48 -0.03 27.70 -18.24
N VAL A 49 0.57 28.76 -17.70
CA VAL A 49 1.80 28.65 -16.90
C VAL A 49 1.54 27.86 -15.60
N VAL A 50 0.48 28.17 -14.86
CA VAL A 50 0.10 27.40 -13.66
C VAL A 50 -0.25 25.95 -14.00
N TYR A 51 -0.91 25.71 -15.14
CA TYR A 51 -1.21 24.36 -15.65
C TYR A 51 0.06 23.59 -16.02
N LYS A 52 0.96 24.23 -16.78
CA LYS A 52 2.26 23.65 -17.16
C LYS A 52 3.10 23.34 -15.92
N TYR A 53 3.13 24.27 -14.93
CA TYR A 53 3.75 24.03 -13.63
C TYR A 53 3.01 22.96 -12.80
N SER A 54 1.68 22.83 -12.86
CA SER A 54 0.95 21.80 -12.12
C SER A 54 1.13 20.40 -12.72
N MET A 55 1.34 20.28 -14.04
CA MET A 55 1.72 19.01 -14.67
C MET A 55 3.17 18.59 -14.35
N GLU A 56 4.05 19.58 -14.08
CA GLU A 56 5.42 19.34 -13.62
C GLU A 56 5.52 19.07 -12.10
N ILE A 57 4.44 19.27 -11.34
CA ILE A 57 4.46 19.24 -9.85
C ILE A 57 4.37 17.82 -9.27
N PHE A 58 3.80 16.85 -9.99
CA PHE A 58 3.75 15.49 -9.48
C PHE A 58 4.93 14.66 -10.00
N PRO A 59 5.82 14.21 -9.12
CA PRO A 59 6.94 13.39 -9.56
C PRO A 59 6.43 12.12 -10.24
N LYS A 60 7.08 11.75 -11.34
CA LYS A 60 6.90 10.43 -11.95
C LYS A 60 7.40 9.38 -10.98
N ILE A 61 6.66 8.31 -10.81
CA ILE A 61 7.06 7.18 -9.98
C ILE A 61 6.91 5.87 -10.73
N VAL A 62 7.74 4.90 -10.39
CA VAL A 62 7.59 3.53 -10.87
C VAL A 62 7.06 2.68 -9.73
N VAL A 63 6.18 1.74 -10.04
CA VAL A 63 5.59 0.81 -9.06
C VAL A 63 5.92 -0.62 -9.48
N VAL A 64 6.57 -1.36 -8.60
CA VAL A 64 6.81 -2.79 -8.75
C VAL A 64 5.94 -3.53 -7.74
N ALA A 65 4.78 -3.97 -8.22
CA ALA A 65 3.76 -4.65 -7.42
C ALA A 65 3.82 -6.18 -7.61
N GLY A 66 3.00 -6.90 -6.86
CA GLY A 66 2.79 -8.32 -7.10
C GLY A 66 2.92 -9.20 -5.86
N PRO A 67 2.73 -10.53 -6.03
CA PRO A 67 2.71 -11.47 -4.93
C PRO A 67 4.10 -11.66 -4.28
N THR A 68 4.10 -12.23 -3.08
CA THR A 68 5.33 -12.69 -2.45
C THR A 68 6.01 -13.76 -3.31
N ALA A 69 7.33 -13.85 -3.26
CA ALA A 69 8.18 -14.74 -4.06
C ALA A 69 8.17 -14.52 -5.59
N SER A 70 7.56 -13.42 -6.09
CA SER A 70 7.55 -13.14 -7.54
C SER A 70 8.88 -12.61 -8.10
N GLY A 71 9.85 -12.19 -7.28
CA GLY A 71 11.08 -11.56 -7.74
C GLY A 71 10.99 -10.02 -7.86
N LYS A 72 9.90 -9.43 -7.35
CA LYS A 72 9.68 -7.96 -7.41
C LYS A 72 10.78 -7.14 -6.77
N SER A 73 11.43 -7.65 -5.71
CA SER A 73 12.52 -6.93 -5.03
C SER A 73 13.78 -6.84 -5.92
N ASP A 74 14.12 -7.93 -6.59
CA ASP A 74 15.26 -7.98 -7.51
C ASP A 74 15.02 -7.10 -8.74
N LEU A 75 13.81 -7.14 -9.30
CA LEU A 75 13.41 -6.22 -10.38
C LEU A 75 13.50 -4.76 -9.93
N ALA A 76 12.97 -4.42 -8.75
CA ALA A 76 13.00 -3.06 -8.24
C ALA A 76 14.44 -2.56 -8.00
N LEU A 77 15.32 -3.44 -7.49
CA LEU A 77 16.74 -3.13 -7.31
C LEU A 77 17.42 -2.84 -8.65
N ARG A 78 17.18 -3.69 -9.67
CA ARG A 78 17.69 -3.47 -11.04
C ARG A 78 17.21 -2.15 -11.64
N LEU A 79 15.91 -1.85 -11.50
CA LEU A 79 15.35 -0.58 -11.96
C LEU A 79 15.97 0.63 -11.24
N ALA A 80 16.21 0.52 -9.93
CA ALA A 80 16.82 1.59 -9.16
C ALA A 80 18.29 1.84 -9.57
N GLN A 81 19.02 0.81 -9.93
CA GLN A 81 20.39 0.94 -10.46
C GLN A 81 20.39 1.54 -11.87
N GLU A 82 19.47 1.12 -12.75
CA GLU A 82 19.39 1.58 -14.14
C GLU A 82 18.95 3.03 -14.27
N PHE A 83 17.99 3.46 -13.44
CA PHE A 83 17.35 4.78 -13.54
C PHE A 83 17.69 5.73 -12.39
N ASP A 84 18.81 5.52 -11.69
CA ASP A 84 19.22 6.31 -10.52
C ASP A 84 18.06 6.51 -9.52
N GLY A 85 17.42 5.41 -9.12
CA GLY A 85 16.23 5.41 -8.27
C GLY A 85 16.54 5.15 -6.79
N GLU A 86 15.49 5.36 -5.96
CA GLU A 86 15.47 4.96 -4.56
C GLU A 86 14.21 4.14 -4.29
N LEU A 87 14.32 3.07 -3.49
CA LEU A 87 13.24 2.14 -3.22
C LEU A 87 12.41 2.58 -2.02
N ILE A 88 11.09 2.58 -2.20
CA ILE A 88 10.11 2.87 -1.14
C ILE A 88 9.32 1.59 -0.89
N CYS A 89 9.55 0.96 0.25
CA CYS A 89 8.91 -0.29 0.60
C CYS A 89 7.40 -0.12 0.83
N SER A 90 6.60 -0.99 0.21
CA SER A 90 5.15 -1.06 0.37
C SER A 90 4.75 -2.42 0.96
N ASP A 91 5.36 -2.75 2.09
CA ASP A 91 5.09 -3.97 2.86
C ASP A 91 4.74 -3.65 4.30
N SER A 92 3.60 -4.16 4.78
CA SER A 92 3.08 -3.86 6.11
C SER A 92 3.81 -4.60 7.23
N MET A 93 4.75 -5.48 6.91
CA MET A 93 5.53 -6.24 7.89
C MET A 93 6.97 -5.75 7.98
N GLN A 94 7.56 -5.27 6.88
CA GLN A 94 8.95 -4.77 6.87
C GLN A 94 9.12 -3.42 7.60
N VAL A 95 8.04 -2.79 8.00
CA VAL A 95 8.07 -1.57 8.83
C VAL A 95 8.48 -1.83 10.28
N TYR A 96 8.39 -3.09 10.73
CA TYR A 96 8.72 -3.49 12.10
C TYR A 96 10.22 -3.78 12.25
N ARG A 97 10.84 -3.19 13.28
CA ARG A 97 12.23 -3.48 13.66
C ARG A 97 12.39 -4.92 14.11
N GLN A 98 13.54 -5.52 13.84
CA GLN A 98 13.90 -6.88 14.27
C GLN A 98 13.04 -8.00 13.64
N MET A 99 12.14 -7.68 12.74
CA MET A 99 11.39 -8.64 11.95
C MET A 99 11.98 -8.65 10.52
N ASP A 100 13.09 -9.34 10.34
CA ASP A 100 13.96 -9.22 9.15
C ASP A 100 13.83 -10.44 8.24
N ILE A 101 14.16 -11.62 8.78
CA ILE A 101 14.17 -12.88 8.02
C ILE A 101 12.76 -13.27 7.62
N GLY A 102 11.84 -13.32 8.59
CA GLY A 102 10.44 -13.75 8.34
C GLY A 102 9.65 -12.79 7.45
N THR A 103 10.07 -11.55 7.31
CA THR A 103 9.48 -10.57 6.38
C THR A 103 10.22 -10.48 5.04
N ALA A 104 11.36 -11.19 4.91
CA ALA A 104 12.31 -11.05 3.80
C ALA A 104 12.70 -9.58 3.55
N LYS A 105 13.02 -8.86 4.62
CA LYS A 105 13.55 -7.51 4.54
C LYS A 105 14.88 -7.51 3.79
N PRO A 106 15.16 -6.52 2.92
CA PRO A 106 16.45 -6.43 2.25
C PRO A 106 17.58 -6.34 3.30
N THR A 107 18.63 -7.13 3.07
CA THR A 107 19.79 -7.16 3.98
C THR A 107 20.51 -5.81 3.99
N PRO A 108 21.30 -5.50 5.04
CA PRO A 108 22.10 -4.28 5.09
C PRO A 108 22.99 -4.09 3.86
N ASP A 109 23.52 -5.18 3.28
CA ASP A 109 24.35 -5.08 2.08
C ASP A 109 23.56 -4.70 0.83
N VAL A 110 22.35 -5.21 0.68
CA VAL A 110 21.42 -4.78 -0.39
C VAL A 110 21.03 -3.31 -0.20
N GLN A 111 20.78 -2.87 1.04
CA GLN A 111 20.43 -1.48 1.35
C GLN A 111 21.60 -0.49 1.07
N LYS A 112 22.85 -0.96 1.08
CA LYS A 112 24.03 -0.13 0.69
C LYS A 112 24.09 0.11 -0.82
N ILE A 113 23.56 -0.80 -1.65
CA ILE A 113 23.58 -0.68 -3.10
C ILE A 113 22.66 0.46 -3.55
N VAL A 114 21.45 0.51 -3.00
CA VAL A 114 20.41 1.50 -3.31
C VAL A 114 19.71 1.92 -2.02
N PRO A 115 19.45 3.21 -1.81
CA PRO A 115 18.66 3.65 -0.65
C PRO A 115 17.29 3.01 -0.60
N HIS A 116 16.95 2.46 0.57
CA HIS A 116 15.63 1.89 0.87
C HIS A 116 14.94 2.72 1.95
N HIS A 117 13.66 2.95 1.74
CA HIS A 117 12.80 3.72 2.66
C HIS A 117 11.63 2.88 3.15
N GLN A 118 10.99 3.28 4.23
CA GLN A 118 9.85 2.60 4.85
C GLN A 118 10.19 1.22 5.43
N LEU A 119 11.41 1.05 5.90
CA LEU A 119 11.89 -0.10 6.66
C LEU A 119 12.15 0.32 8.12
N ASP A 120 11.99 -0.57 9.08
CA ASP A 120 12.39 -0.40 10.47
C ASP A 120 11.87 0.88 11.17
N LEU A 121 10.62 1.25 10.90
CA LEU A 121 10.04 2.50 11.38
C LEU A 121 9.54 2.44 12.82
N ILE A 122 9.03 1.29 13.23
CA ILE A 122 8.34 1.10 14.52
C ILE A 122 8.73 -0.23 15.16
N ASP A 123 8.51 -0.34 16.46
CA ASP A 123 8.67 -1.59 17.20
C ASP A 123 7.40 -2.46 17.09
N PRO A 124 7.49 -3.79 17.33
CA PRO A 124 6.35 -4.72 17.18
C PRO A 124 5.12 -4.42 18.04
N ASP A 125 5.26 -3.69 19.12
CA ASP A 125 4.17 -3.26 20.01
C ASP A 125 3.52 -1.94 19.60
N GLU A 126 4.04 -1.28 18.56
CA GLU A 126 3.48 -0.06 17.99
C GLU A 126 2.53 -0.37 16.82
N SER A 127 1.72 0.63 16.43
CA SER A 127 0.78 0.50 15.32
C SER A 127 1.17 1.36 14.12
N TYR A 128 1.12 0.79 12.92
CA TYR A 128 1.33 1.51 11.67
C TYR A 128 0.17 1.29 10.71
N SER A 129 -0.52 2.37 10.38
CA SER A 129 -1.72 2.32 9.55
C SER A 129 -1.43 2.66 8.09
N ALA A 130 -2.31 2.22 7.16
CA ALA A 130 -2.22 2.59 5.75
C ALA A 130 -2.27 4.12 5.53
N GLY A 131 -2.99 4.86 6.39
CA GLY A 131 -3.00 6.33 6.32
C GLY A 131 -1.69 6.96 6.76
N LYS A 132 -1.01 6.41 7.79
CA LYS A 132 0.33 6.84 8.18
C LYS A 132 1.32 6.51 7.07
N TYR A 133 1.27 5.28 6.54
CA TYR A 133 2.08 4.86 5.41
C TYR A 133 1.99 5.84 4.22
N ALA A 134 0.76 6.18 3.79
CA ALA A 134 0.55 7.04 2.65
C ALA A 134 1.13 8.46 2.85
N ARG A 135 1.03 9.02 4.07
CA ARG A 135 1.64 10.32 4.38
C ARG A 135 3.17 10.26 4.37
N ASP A 136 3.74 9.27 5.04
CA ASP A 136 5.19 9.11 5.16
C ASP A 136 5.82 8.82 3.79
N ALA A 137 5.22 7.91 3.01
CA ALA A 137 5.66 7.59 1.65
C ALA A 137 5.53 8.79 0.69
N SER A 138 4.46 9.59 0.79
CA SER A 138 4.33 10.83 0.01
C SER A 138 5.47 11.80 0.28
N SER A 139 5.81 12.03 1.55
CA SER A 139 6.93 12.89 1.93
C SER A 139 8.27 12.37 1.40
N ILE A 140 8.47 11.04 1.38
CA ILE A 140 9.67 10.42 0.84
C ILE A 140 9.72 10.59 -0.68
N ILE A 141 8.63 10.36 -1.40
CA ILE A 141 8.54 10.57 -2.86
C ILE A 141 8.96 11.98 -3.22
N GLU A 142 8.44 12.99 -2.52
CA GLU A 142 8.78 14.40 -2.74
C GLU A 142 10.28 14.67 -2.51
N LYS A 143 10.85 14.12 -1.44
CA LYS A 143 12.29 14.27 -1.12
C LYS A 143 13.19 13.57 -2.15
N VAL A 144 12.81 12.38 -2.61
CA VAL A 144 13.55 11.62 -3.65
C VAL A 144 13.54 12.40 -4.97
N ALA A 145 12.35 12.85 -5.40
CA ALA A 145 12.20 13.63 -6.62
C ALA A 145 12.94 14.99 -6.57
N ALA A 146 12.95 15.66 -5.41
CA ALA A 146 13.72 16.90 -5.22
C ALA A 146 15.24 16.71 -5.41
N ARG A 147 15.74 15.50 -5.18
CA ARG A 147 17.13 15.11 -5.50
C ARG A 147 17.32 14.66 -6.95
N LYS A 148 16.29 14.77 -7.79
CA LYS A 148 16.25 14.30 -9.19
C LYS A 148 16.46 12.79 -9.32
N ARG A 149 16.15 12.02 -8.28
CA ARG A 149 16.17 10.56 -8.33
C ARG A 149 14.77 10.00 -8.54
N LEU A 150 14.70 8.80 -9.13
CA LEU A 150 13.41 8.16 -9.41
C LEU A 150 12.85 7.47 -8.16
N PRO A 151 11.66 7.87 -7.65
CA PRO A 151 10.99 7.13 -6.59
C PRO A 151 10.42 5.82 -7.16
N ILE A 152 10.82 4.68 -6.59
CA ILE A 152 10.34 3.35 -7.00
C ILE A 152 9.61 2.71 -5.82
N LEU A 153 8.30 2.58 -5.94
CA LEU A 153 7.47 1.88 -4.95
C LEU A 153 7.57 0.38 -5.17
N VAL A 154 7.94 -0.40 -4.14
CA VAL A 154 8.05 -1.85 -4.25
C VAL A 154 7.32 -2.56 -3.12
N GLY A 155 6.41 -3.49 -3.43
CA GLY A 155 5.76 -4.28 -2.40
C GLY A 155 4.51 -5.04 -2.80
N GLY A 156 3.96 -5.76 -1.81
CA GLY A 156 2.79 -6.63 -1.98
C GLY A 156 1.58 -6.24 -1.13
N THR A 157 1.64 -5.12 -0.40
CA THR A 157 0.52 -4.65 0.43
C THR A 157 -0.40 -3.74 -0.36
N GLY A 158 -1.43 -4.33 -0.99
CA GLY A 158 -2.35 -3.61 -1.86
C GLY A 158 -3.04 -2.42 -1.19
N LEU A 159 -3.37 -2.52 0.11
CA LEU A 159 -3.95 -1.40 0.84
C LEU A 159 -3.00 -0.20 0.94
N TYR A 160 -1.69 -0.42 1.09
CA TYR A 160 -0.69 0.65 1.11
C TYR A 160 -0.59 1.32 -0.27
N TYR A 161 -0.52 0.50 -1.33
CA TYR A 161 -0.57 0.99 -2.70
C TYR A 161 -1.79 1.89 -2.93
N ARG A 162 -3.01 1.40 -2.62
CA ARG A 162 -4.23 2.21 -2.78
C ARG A 162 -4.23 3.48 -1.95
N ALA A 163 -3.83 3.39 -0.69
CA ALA A 163 -3.78 4.53 0.21
C ALA A 163 -2.85 5.63 -0.31
N LEU A 164 -1.71 5.25 -0.87
CA LEU A 164 -0.73 6.18 -1.44
C LEU A 164 -1.21 6.77 -2.76
N MET A 165 -1.65 5.92 -3.69
CA MET A 165 -1.97 6.32 -5.07
C MET A 165 -3.29 7.09 -5.17
N TYR A 166 -4.29 6.65 -4.41
CA TYR A 166 -5.67 7.16 -4.54
C TYR A 166 -6.22 7.78 -3.26
N GLY A 167 -5.46 7.72 -2.17
CA GLY A 167 -5.93 8.16 -0.86
C GLY A 167 -6.78 7.12 -0.13
N ILE A 168 -7.20 7.46 1.06
CA ILE A 168 -8.15 6.70 1.88
C ILE A 168 -9.19 7.63 2.48
N SER A 169 -10.35 7.07 2.81
CA SER A 169 -11.42 7.82 3.47
C SER A 169 -10.94 8.44 4.78
N LYS A 170 -11.31 9.69 5.01
CA LYS A 170 -10.98 10.43 6.23
C LYS A 170 -11.91 10.02 7.37
N ILE A 171 -11.66 8.85 7.92
CA ILE A 171 -12.40 8.38 9.10
C ILE A 171 -11.76 9.00 10.34
N PRO A 172 -12.53 9.60 11.26
CA PRO A 172 -12.03 10.10 12.51
C PRO A 172 -11.28 9.04 13.33
N SER A 173 -10.40 9.48 14.22
CA SER A 173 -9.74 8.54 15.15
C SER A 173 -10.77 7.87 16.03
N ILE A 174 -10.75 6.54 16.05
CA ILE A 174 -11.67 5.75 16.87
C ILE A 174 -11.16 5.72 18.31
N PRO A 175 -11.91 6.25 19.29
CA PRO A 175 -11.54 6.18 20.68
C PRO A 175 -11.34 4.74 21.18
N GLU A 176 -10.36 4.54 22.03
CA GLU A 176 -9.97 3.22 22.55
C GLU A 176 -11.13 2.46 23.23
N LYS A 177 -12.04 3.20 23.88
CA LYS A 177 -13.25 2.62 24.49
C LYS A 177 -14.10 1.83 23.50
N HIS A 178 -14.24 2.33 22.24
CA HIS A 178 -15.03 1.64 21.20
C HIS A 178 -14.31 0.41 20.67
N ARG A 179 -12.99 0.49 20.51
CA ARG A 179 -12.17 -0.66 20.12
C ARG A 179 -12.25 -1.77 21.17
N LYS A 180 -12.03 -1.43 22.45
CA LYS A 180 -12.15 -2.40 23.57
C LYS A 180 -13.53 -3.02 23.64
N LYS A 181 -14.59 -2.23 23.46
CA LYS A 181 -15.97 -2.74 23.46
C LYS A 181 -16.18 -3.77 22.34
N VAL A 182 -15.79 -3.45 21.09
CA VAL A 182 -15.95 -4.34 19.93
C VAL A 182 -15.09 -5.59 20.06
N THR A 183 -13.84 -5.44 20.52
CA THR A 183 -12.95 -6.58 20.78
C THR A 183 -13.50 -7.47 21.88
N GLY A 184 -14.06 -6.89 22.95
CA GLY A 184 -14.73 -7.64 24.03
C GLY A 184 -15.92 -8.44 23.50
N TRP A 185 -16.79 -7.84 22.72
CA TRP A 185 -17.89 -8.56 22.08
C TRP A 185 -17.41 -9.74 21.22
N HIS A 186 -16.35 -9.52 20.45
CA HIS A 186 -15.79 -10.60 19.63
C HIS A 186 -15.18 -11.72 20.47
N SER A 187 -14.45 -11.38 21.55
CA SER A 187 -13.83 -12.38 22.43
C SER A 187 -14.85 -13.21 23.20
N GLU A 188 -15.98 -12.60 23.61
CA GLU A 188 -17.01 -13.25 24.41
C GLU A 188 -18.02 -14.01 23.55
N HIS A 189 -18.43 -13.47 22.41
CA HIS A 189 -19.55 -13.98 21.63
C HIS A 189 -19.18 -14.39 20.19
N GLY A 190 -17.95 -14.12 19.74
CA GLY A 190 -17.46 -14.47 18.41
C GLY A 190 -17.96 -13.57 17.27
N THR A 191 -17.47 -13.88 16.05
CA THR A 191 -17.72 -13.06 14.84
C THR A 191 -19.18 -12.97 14.45
N ASN A 192 -19.93 -14.07 14.60
CA ASN A 192 -21.36 -14.11 14.20
C ASN A 192 -22.21 -13.15 15.04
N TYR A 193 -21.94 -13.02 16.32
CA TYR A 193 -22.58 -12.03 17.18
C TYR A 193 -22.26 -10.60 16.67
N CYS A 194 -20.99 -10.31 16.45
CA CYS A 194 -20.56 -9.01 15.94
C CYS A 194 -21.24 -8.69 14.59
N TRP A 195 -21.38 -9.67 13.70
CA TRP A 195 -22.08 -9.49 12.43
C TRP A 195 -23.56 -9.16 12.62
N LYS A 196 -24.26 -9.83 13.54
CA LYS A 196 -25.67 -9.51 13.89
C LYS A 196 -25.82 -8.11 14.49
N GLU A 197 -24.88 -7.68 15.35
CA GLU A 197 -24.87 -6.31 15.87
C GLU A 197 -24.63 -5.28 14.75
N LEU A 198 -23.74 -5.59 13.79
CA LEU A 198 -23.55 -4.76 12.62
C LEU A 198 -24.81 -4.65 11.75
N GLN A 199 -25.57 -5.75 11.59
CA GLN A 199 -26.84 -5.74 10.85
C GLN A 199 -27.86 -4.78 11.45
N LYS A 200 -27.85 -4.57 12.77
CA LYS A 200 -28.75 -3.62 13.45
C LYS A 200 -28.33 -2.17 13.22
N LEU A 201 -27.01 -1.90 13.16
CA LEU A 201 -26.44 -0.55 13.09
C LEU A 201 -26.17 -0.07 11.67
N ASP A 202 -25.82 -0.97 10.77
CA ASP A 202 -25.50 -0.75 9.35
C ASP A 202 -25.97 -1.96 8.53
N PRO A 203 -27.31 -2.10 8.28
CA PRO A 203 -27.84 -3.23 7.53
C PRO A 203 -27.27 -3.37 6.13
N GLU A 204 -27.08 -2.26 5.41
CA GLU A 204 -26.52 -2.25 4.06
C GLU A 204 -25.05 -2.65 4.04
N GLY A 205 -24.26 -2.16 4.99
CA GLY A 205 -22.85 -2.53 5.13
C GLY A 205 -22.68 -4.00 5.50
N ALA A 206 -23.54 -4.51 6.41
CA ALA A 206 -23.50 -5.91 6.83
C ALA A 206 -23.77 -6.89 5.67
N VAL A 207 -24.73 -6.59 4.78
CA VAL A 207 -25.03 -7.43 3.60
C VAL A 207 -23.84 -7.52 2.63
N ARG A 208 -23.00 -6.49 2.55
CA ARG A 208 -21.82 -6.47 1.67
C ARG A 208 -20.64 -7.27 2.23
N LEU A 209 -20.69 -7.65 3.51
CA LEU A 209 -19.63 -8.39 4.18
C LEU A 209 -19.99 -9.86 4.35
N HIS A 210 -19.01 -10.73 4.09
CA HIS A 210 -19.20 -12.13 4.44
C HIS A 210 -19.25 -12.28 5.97
N PRO A 211 -20.17 -13.09 6.56
CA PRO A 211 -20.31 -13.24 8.01
C PRO A 211 -19.04 -13.69 8.75
N ASN A 212 -18.09 -14.29 8.04
CA ASN A 212 -16.79 -14.71 8.56
C ASN A 212 -15.67 -13.66 8.34
N ASP A 213 -15.95 -12.50 7.75
CA ASP A 213 -14.95 -11.43 7.57
C ASP A 213 -14.81 -10.60 8.86
N THR A 214 -14.24 -11.25 9.88
CA THR A 214 -14.08 -10.70 11.22
C THR A 214 -13.47 -9.30 11.19
N ALA A 215 -12.37 -9.11 10.46
CA ALA A 215 -11.64 -7.85 10.48
C ALA A 215 -12.48 -6.67 9.97
N ARG A 216 -13.23 -6.87 8.88
CA ARG A 216 -14.09 -5.83 8.33
C ARG A 216 -15.34 -5.60 9.16
N ILE A 217 -15.93 -6.66 9.73
CA ILE A 217 -17.08 -6.56 10.63
C ILE A 217 -16.72 -5.73 11.87
N LEU A 218 -15.61 -6.08 12.56
CA LEU A 218 -15.18 -5.33 13.74
C LEU A 218 -14.87 -3.88 13.39
N ARG A 219 -14.19 -3.64 12.27
CA ARG A 219 -13.88 -2.27 11.82
C ARG A 219 -15.13 -1.45 11.52
N SER A 220 -16.14 -2.02 10.88
CA SER A 220 -17.41 -1.33 10.62
C SER A 220 -18.14 -0.99 11.92
N LEU A 221 -18.17 -1.93 12.89
CA LEU A 221 -18.72 -1.67 14.22
C LEU A 221 -17.99 -0.56 14.97
N GLU A 222 -16.66 -0.58 14.98
CA GLU A 222 -15.85 0.48 15.59
C GLU A 222 -16.23 1.85 15.04
N VAL A 223 -16.35 1.96 13.71
CA VAL A 223 -16.65 3.21 13.03
C VAL A 223 -18.06 3.68 13.38
N VAL A 224 -19.09 2.85 13.16
CA VAL A 224 -20.49 3.25 13.39
C VAL A 224 -20.79 3.55 14.85
N LEU A 225 -20.23 2.79 15.79
CA LEU A 225 -20.37 3.03 17.23
C LEU A 225 -19.69 4.31 17.71
N SER A 226 -18.62 4.73 17.06
CA SER A 226 -17.86 5.90 17.48
C SER A 226 -18.32 7.19 16.81
N THR A 227 -18.85 7.12 15.61
CA THR A 227 -19.16 8.29 14.77
C THR A 227 -20.65 8.46 14.49
N GLY A 228 -21.47 7.41 14.67
CA GLY A 228 -22.86 7.36 14.21
C GLY A 228 -23.01 7.27 12.69
N THR A 229 -21.93 7.21 11.94
CA THR A 229 -21.89 7.20 10.46
C THR A 229 -21.30 5.87 9.99
N THR A 230 -21.86 5.28 8.94
CA THR A 230 -21.39 4.00 8.41
C THR A 230 -20.04 4.12 7.68
N LEU A 231 -19.32 3.00 7.59
CA LEU A 231 -18.08 2.97 6.82
C LEU A 231 -18.29 3.30 5.34
N ALA A 232 -19.44 2.92 4.79
CA ALA A 232 -19.82 3.19 3.41
C ALA A 232 -20.02 4.68 3.14
N GLU A 233 -20.66 5.41 4.06
CA GLU A 233 -20.84 6.87 3.95
C GLU A 233 -19.50 7.60 3.91
N PHE A 234 -18.52 7.22 4.75
CA PHE A 234 -17.16 7.76 4.65
C PHE A 234 -16.46 7.44 3.32
N GLN A 235 -16.85 6.35 2.64
CA GLN A 235 -16.30 5.95 1.35
C GLN A 235 -16.97 6.64 0.15
N HIS A 236 -18.17 7.23 0.33
CA HIS A 236 -18.88 7.96 -0.72
C HIS A 236 -18.16 9.22 -1.20
N ASP A 237 -17.33 9.84 -0.38
CA ASP A 237 -16.51 11.01 -0.74
C ASP A 237 -15.35 10.71 -1.73
N LYS A 238 -15.39 9.54 -2.35
CA LYS A 238 -14.52 9.04 -3.44
C LYS A 238 -13.05 9.48 -3.34
N PRO A 239 -12.28 9.05 -2.35
CA PRO A 239 -10.85 9.27 -2.39
C PRO A 239 -10.15 8.46 -3.52
N PHE A 240 -10.81 7.47 -4.13
CA PHE A 240 -10.23 6.52 -5.08
C PHE A 240 -10.52 6.81 -6.57
N ALA A 241 -10.98 8.00 -6.91
CA ALA A 241 -11.38 8.28 -8.30
C ALA A 241 -10.22 8.56 -9.26
N GLU A 242 -9.16 9.20 -8.78
CA GLU A 242 -7.99 9.59 -9.60
C GLU A 242 -6.69 9.32 -8.83
N ALA A 243 -5.65 8.88 -9.54
CA ALA A 243 -4.34 8.69 -8.95
C ALA A 243 -3.69 10.03 -8.60
N LYS A 244 -3.07 10.10 -7.41
CA LYS A 244 -2.37 11.29 -6.93
C LYS A 244 -1.08 11.57 -7.72
N TYR A 245 -0.47 10.54 -8.28
CA TYR A 245 0.81 10.61 -8.99
C TYR A 245 0.66 10.13 -10.42
N SER A 246 1.50 10.67 -11.34
CA SER A 246 1.79 9.97 -12.59
C SER A 246 2.66 8.75 -12.27
N PHE A 247 2.28 7.57 -12.74
CA PHE A 247 3.03 6.36 -12.42
C PHE A 247 2.99 5.33 -13.57
N HIS A 248 4.05 4.52 -13.63
CA HIS A 248 4.09 3.31 -14.42
C HIS A 248 4.19 2.11 -13.47
N ALA A 249 3.22 1.21 -13.54
CA ALA A 249 3.15 0.08 -12.62
C ALA A 249 3.32 -1.24 -13.37
N VAL A 250 4.23 -2.07 -12.84
CA VAL A 250 4.54 -3.40 -13.37
C VAL A 250 4.40 -4.46 -12.29
N ALA A 251 4.05 -5.68 -12.69
CA ALA A 251 4.04 -6.86 -11.84
C ALA A 251 4.58 -8.07 -12.61
N LEU A 252 5.25 -8.98 -11.91
CA LEU A 252 5.75 -10.23 -12.49
C LEU A 252 4.70 -11.33 -12.35
N GLU A 253 4.37 -11.95 -13.47
CA GLU A 253 3.45 -13.08 -13.54
C GLU A 253 4.21 -14.39 -13.68
N TRP A 254 3.88 -15.34 -12.84
CA TRP A 254 4.41 -16.70 -12.85
C TRP A 254 3.29 -17.70 -13.04
N GLU A 255 3.61 -18.79 -13.71
CA GLU A 255 2.78 -19.99 -13.63
C GLU A 255 2.58 -20.40 -12.17
N ARG A 256 1.35 -20.80 -11.84
CA ARG A 256 0.95 -21.03 -10.44
C ARG A 256 1.86 -22.01 -9.70
N ASP A 257 2.19 -23.12 -10.34
CA ASP A 257 2.97 -24.19 -9.71
C ASP A 257 4.42 -23.74 -9.50
N VAL A 258 4.97 -22.99 -10.44
CA VAL A 258 6.30 -22.38 -10.30
C VAL A 258 6.34 -21.39 -9.15
N LEU A 259 5.34 -20.50 -9.04
CA LEU A 259 5.26 -19.57 -7.92
C LEU A 259 5.16 -20.30 -6.58
N TYR A 260 4.40 -21.40 -6.52
CA TYR A 260 4.24 -22.19 -5.31
C TYR A 260 5.54 -22.87 -4.90
N GLU A 261 6.30 -23.39 -5.85
CA GLU A 261 7.61 -23.98 -5.58
C GLU A 261 8.60 -22.92 -5.08
N ARG A 262 8.63 -21.74 -5.68
CA ARG A 262 9.44 -20.60 -5.19
C ARG A 262 9.08 -20.20 -3.75
N ILE A 263 7.80 -20.24 -3.39
CA ILE A 263 7.34 -20.00 -2.01
C ILE A 263 7.86 -21.07 -1.07
N ASN A 264 7.79 -22.35 -1.48
CA ASN A 264 8.24 -23.48 -0.67
C ASN A 264 9.76 -23.39 -0.42
N GLN A 265 10.55 -23.22 -1.47
CA GLN A 265 12.02 -23.07 -1.39
C GLN A 265 12.41 -21.88 -0.51
N ARG A 266 11.76 -20.73 -0.68
CA ARG A 266 12.01 -19.55 0.13
C ARG A 266 11.72 -19.79 1.61
N THR A 267 10.70 -20.56 1.95
CA THR A 267 10.41 -20.93 3.34
C THR A 267 11.57 -21.68 3.97
N HIS A 268 12.18 -22.64 3.26
CA HIS A 268 13.35 -23.37 3.72
C HIS A 268 14.56 -22.45 3.91
N ILE A 269 14.85 -21.62 2.91
CA ILE A 269 15.96 -20.65 2.99
C ILE A 269 15.80 -19.72 4.21
N MET A 270 14.60 -19.23 4.49
CA MET A 270 14.34 -18.38 5.66
C MET A 270 14.57 -19.12 6.98
N LEU A 271 14.16 -20.37 7.09
CA LEU A 271 14.39 -21.19 8.28
C LEU A 271 15.90 -21.48 8.48
N GLU A 272 16.61 -21.83 7.42
CA GLU A 272 18.06 -22.03 7.43
C GLU A 272 18.84 -20.74 7.75
N SER A 273 18.29 -19.59 7.37
CA SER A 273 18.88 -18.27 7.69
C SER A 273 18.68 -17.84 9.13
N GLY A 274 18.00 -18.65 9.97
CA GLY A 274 17.87 -18.39 11.40
C GLY A 274 16.55 -17.75 11.83
N TRP A 275 15.47 -17.94 11.07
CA TRP A 275 14.16 -17.38 11.39
C TRP A 275 13.64 -17.82 12.76
N ILE A 276 13.91 -19.06 13.20
CA ILE A 276 13.56 -19.54 14.55
C ILE A 276 14.22 -18.63 15.59
N THR A 277 15.54 -18.41 15.48
CA THR A 277 16.31 -17.59 16.41
C THR A 277 15.86 -16.12 16.41
N GLU A 278 15.42 -15.59 15.25
CA GLU A 278 14.79 -14.26 15.17
C GLU A 278 13.54 -14.20 16.04
N VAL A 279 12.66 -15.20 15.95
CA VAL A 279 11.42 -15.27 16.74
C VAL A 279 11.72 -15.46 18.22
N GLU A 280 12.67 -16.33 18.61
CA GLU A 280 13.10 -16.50 20.00
C GLU A 280 13.52 -15.16 20.61
N LYS A 281 14.35 -14.38 19.91
CA LYS A 281 14.79 -13.04 20.35
C LYS A 281 13.62 -12.08 20.51
N LEU A 282 12.66 -12.07 19.57
CA LEU A 282 11.47 -11.22 19.69
C LEU A 282 10.64 -11.58 20.93
N LEU A 283 10.49 -12.87 21.21
CA LEU A 283 9.71 -13.34 22.37
C LEU A 283 10.36 -13.02 23.73
N THR A 284 11.65 -12.68 23.80
CA THR A 284 12.27 -12.18 25.04
C THR A 284 11.78 -10.78 25.43
N ARG A 285 11.19 -10.04 24.48
CA ARG A 285 10.81 -8.62 24.65
C ARG A 285 9.33 -8.35 24.41
N TYR A 286 8.69 -9.16 23.59
CA TYR A 286 7.34 -8.90 23.08
C TYR A 286 6.42 -10.09 23.36
N SER A 287 5.14 -9.77 23.67
CA SER A 287 4.11 -10.79 23.83
C SER A 287 3.81 -11.48 22.48
N PRO A 288 3.67 -12.82 22.48
CA PRO A 288 3.33 -13.56 21.26
C PRO A 288 1.97 -13.16 20.65
N GLU A 289 1.07 -12.56 21.43
CA GLU A 289 -0.26 -12.12 20.96
C GLU A 289 -0.22 -10.83 20.14
N LEU A 290 0.91 -10.12 20.12
CA LEU A 290 1.04 -8.90 19.31
C LEU A 290 0.75 -9.19 17.84
N LYS A 291 -0.02 -8.31 17.23
CA LYS A 291 -0.49 -8.46 15.85
C LYS A 291 0.61 -8.81 14.84
N PRO A 292 1.80 -8.18 14.85
CA PRO A 292 2.88 -8.55 13.93
C PRO A 292 3.40 -9.98 14.15
N LEU A 293 3.45 -10.45 15.42
CA LEU A 293 3.87 -11.81 15.76
C LEU A 293 2.81 -12.86 15.42
N GLN A 294 1.60 -12.45 15.09
CA GLN A 294 0.55 -13.32 14.53
C GLN A 294 0.54 -13.35 12.98
N ALA A 295 1.53 -12.73 12.34
CA ALA A 295 1.70 -12.83 10.89
C ALA A 295 2.11 -14.25 10.46
N ILE A 296 1.91 -14.53 9.16
CA ILE A 296 2.27 -15.81 8.55
C ILE A 296 3.77 -16.08 8.79
N GLY A 297 4.05 -17.27 9.26
CA GLY A 297 5.37 -17.75 9.61
C GLY A 297 5.74 -17.47 11.06
N TYR A 298 5.62 -16.25 11.55
CA TYR A 298 5.89 -15.93 12.96
C TYR A 298 4.99 -16.70 13.91
N ARG A 299 3.69 -16.71 13.64
CA ARG A 299 2.73 -17.46 14.45
C ARG A 299 3.03 -18.96 14.45
N GLU A 300 3.34 -19.55 13.33
CA GLU A 300 3.64 -20.97 13.18
C GLU A 300 4.94 -21.33 13.91
N VAL A 301 5.98 -20.50 13.81
CA VAL A 301 7.23 -20.64 14.56
C VAL A 301 6.98 -20.53 16.08
N ILE A 302 6.17 -19.57 16.53
CA ILE A 302 5.79 -19.45 17.95
C ILE A 302 5.09 -20.73 18.44
N GLN A 303 4.17 -21.28 17.65
CA GLN A 303 3.48 -22.52 18.00
C GLN A 303 4.46 -23.71 18.09
N HIS A 304 5.47 -23.75 17.22
CA HIS A 304 6.52 -24.75 17.29
C HIS A 304 7.37 -24.59 18.58
N LEU A 305 7.83 -23.39 18.88
CA LEU A 305 8.58 -23.10 20.10
C LEU A 305 7.79 -23.41 21.39
N GLN A 306 6.47 -23.37 21.33
CA GLN A 306 5.55 -23.75 22.40
C GLN A 306 5.22 -25.25 22.42
N ASN A 307 5.86 -26.07 21.60
CA ASN A 307 5.57 -27.50 21.42
C ASN A 307 4.10 -27.83 21.02
N LYS A 308 3.43 -26.86 20.35
CA LYS A 308 2.06 -27.03 19.85
C LYS A 308 2.02 -27.47 18.38
N LEU A 309 3.14 -27.40 17.69
CA LEU A 309 3.24 -27.74 16.27
C LEU A 309 4.61 -28.39 16.00
N GLU A 310 4.60 -29.58 15.45
CA GLU A 310 5.81 -30.31 15.05
C GLU A 310 6.50 -29.60 13.89
N TRP A 311 7.83 -29.77 13.75
CA TRP A 311 8.65 -29.10 12.72
C TRP A 311 8.09 -29.26 11.31
N GLY A 312 7.80 -30.48 10.88
CA GLY A 312 7.27 -30.75 9.55
C GLY A 312 5.94 -30.07 9.30
N ALA A 313 5.03 -30.13 10.27
CA ALA A 313 3.72 -29.48 10.21
C ALA A 313 3.84 -27.96 10.23
N MET A 314 4.79 -27.38 10.96
CA MET A 314 5.10 -25.94 10.96
C MET A 314 5.50 -25.48 9.55
N VAL A 315 6.45 -26.15 8.93
CA VAL A 315 6.93 -25.82 7.58
C VAL A 315 5.79 -25.88 6.57
N GLU A 316 5.02 -26.98 6.58
CA GLU A 316 3.89 -27.16 5.68
C GLU A 316 2.82 -26.08 5.85
N GLU A 317 2.48 -25.70 7.07
CA GLU A 317 1.47 -24.69 7.35
C GLU A 317 1.95 -23.30 6.94
N ILE A 318 3.24 -22.94 7.15
CA ILE A 318 3.84 -21.70 6.65
C ILE A 318 3.73 -21.63 5.12
N GLN A 319 4.16 -22.67 4.43
CA GLN A 319 4.10 -22.77 2.96
C GLN A 319 2.66 -22.63 2.44
N LYS A 320 1.73 -23.38 3.01
CA LYS A 320 0.30 -23.35 2.67
C LYS A 320 -0.30 -21.95 2.83
N ARG A 321 -0.07 -21.30 3.98
CA ARG A 321 -0.59 -19.96 4.25
C ARG A 321 0.06 -18.89 3.38
N THR A 322 1.34 -19.03 3.06
CA THR A 322 2.05 -18.14 2.16
C THR A 322 1.52 -18.28 0.73
N ARG A 323 1.23 -19.49 0.25
CA ARG A 323 0.56 -19.72 -1.06
C ARG A 323 -0.84 -19.07 -1.09
N GLN A 324 -1.61 -19.21 -0.01
CA GLN A 324 -2.92 -18.56 0.10
C GLN A 324 -2.80 -17.02 0.12
N TYR A 325 -1.77 -16.48 0.75
CA TYR A 325 -1.49 -15.06 0.77
C TYR A 325 -1.11 -14.55 -0.63
N ALA A 326 -0.21 -15.23 -1.32
CA ALA A 326 0.15 -14.92 -2.70
C ALA A 326 -1.08 -14.92 -3.64
N LYS A 327 -1.99 -15.91 -3.51
CA LYS A 327 -3.25 -15.95 -4.26
C LYS A 327 -4.12 -14.71 -3.97
N ARG A 328 -4.22 -14.29 -2.70
CA ARG A 328 -4.97 -13.07 -2.35
C ARG A 328 -4.33 -11.81 -2.95
N GLN A 329 -3.00 -11.70 -2.92
CA GLN A 329 -2.27 -10.59 -3.54
C GLN A 329 -2.52 -10.54 -5.06
N MET A 330 -2.41 -11.67 -5.77
CA MET A 330 -2.70 -11.74 -7.20
C MET A 330 -4.13 -11.32 -7.51
N THR A 331 -5.11 -11.86 -6.78
CA THR A 331 -6.53 -11.50 -6.95
C THR A 331 -6.76 -10.00 -6.73
N TRP A 332 -6.02 -9.40 -5.80
CA TRP A 332 -6.11 -8.00 -5.48
C TRP A 332 -5.50 -7.14 -6.60
N PHE A 333 -4.25 -7.41 -6.98
CA PHE A 333 -3.54 -6.62 -8.00
C PHE A 333 -4.11 -6.79 -9.41
N ARG A 334 -4.72 -7.93 -9.74
CA ARG A 334 -5.42 -8.13 -11.03
C ARG A 334 -6.67 -7.26 -11.19
N LYS A 335 -7.20 -6.69 -10.10
CA LYS A 335 -8.31 -5.73 -10.15
C LYS A 335 -7.83 -4.30 -10.41
N GLU A 336 -6.54 -4.04 -10.35
CA GLU A 336 -5.94 -2.74 -10.63
C GLU A 336 -5.61 -2.65 -12.13
N ASN A 337 -6.44 -1.98 -12.90
CA ASN A 337 -6.33 -1.89 -14.37
C ASN A 337 -5.06 -1.19 -14.86
N ASN A 338 -4.35 -0.49 -13.97
CA ASN A 338 -3.15 0.29 -14.30
C ASN A 338 -1.84 -0.46 -14.06
N ILE A 339 -1.88 -1.77 -13.80
CA ILE A 339 -0.69 -2.60 -13.60
C ILE A 339 -0.46 -3.48 -14.82
N GLY A 340 0.68 -3.29 -15.48
CA GLY A 340 1.15 -4.16 -16.56
C GLY A 340 1.72 -5.46 -15.98
N TRP A 341 1.21 -6.60 -16.42
CA TRP A 341 1.73 -7.92 -16.04
C TRP A 341 2.73 -8.40 -17.07
N HIS A 342 3.90 -8.83 -16.61
CA HIS A 342 5.03 -9.27 -17.44
C HIS A 342 5.56 -10.62 -16.96
N LYS A 343 6.09 -11.42 -17.87
CA LYS A 343 6.84 -12.63 -17.50
C LYS A 343 8.18 -12.24 -16.86
N PRO A 344 8.75 -13.07 -16.00
CA PRO A 344 10.05 -12.78 -15.38
C PRO A 344 11.19 -12.60 -16.36
N ASP A 345 11.10 -13.17 -17.55
CA ASP A 345 12.12 -13.07 -18.60
C ASP A 345 11.99 -11.78 -19.45
N ASP A 346 10.87 -11.04 -19.31
CA ASP A 346 10.59 -9.84 -20.09
C ASP A 346 11.23 -8.57 -19.47
N ILE A 347 12.35 -8.71 -18.76
CA ILE A 347 12.94 -7.58 -18.00
C ILE A 347 13.36 -6.45 -18.93
N ASP A 348 13.93 -6.74 -20.08
CA ASP A 348 14.38 -5.72 -21.03
C ASP A 348 13.19 -4.94 -21.61
N GLU A 349 12.08 -5.60 -21.89
CA GLU A 349 10.82 -4.94 -22.27
C GLU A 349 10.28 -4.01 -21.18
N ILE A 350 10.40 -4.43 -19.91
CA ILE A 350 10.02 -3.59 -18.75
C ILE A 350 10.90 -2.33 -18.70
N LEU A 351 12.21 -2.48 -18.86
CA LEU A 351 13.17 -1.36 -18.87
C LEU A 351 12.83 -0.36 -19.98
N ASP A 352 12.59 -0.84 -21.20
CA ASP A 352 12.24 0.01 -22.35
C ASP A 352 10.92 0.77 -22.11
N LYS A 353 9.90 0.11 -21.59
CA LYS A 353 8.61 0.76 -21.27
C LYS A 353 8.76 1.84 -20.21
N ILE A 354 9.57 1.59 -19.18
CA ILE A 354 9.84 2.57 -18.12
C ILE A 354 10.63 3.75 -18.71
N LYS A 355 11.63 3.50 -19.54
CA LYS A 355 12.38 4.56 -20.22
C LYS A 355 11.46 5.48 -21.04
N VAL A 356 10.61 4.90 -21.89
CA VAL A 356 9.60 5.66 -22.67
C VAL A 356 8.65 6.44 -21.76
N TYR A 357 8.26 5.88 -20.61
CA TYR A 357 7.43 6.59 -19.62
C TYR A 357 8.16 7.78 -18.99
N LEU A 358 9.44 7.65 -18.69
CA LEU A 358 10.23 8.72 -18.08
C LEU A 358 10.57 9.86 -19.05
N GLU A 359 10.65 9.59 -20.35
CA GLU A 359 10.93 10.59 -21.41
C GLU A 359 9.69 11.45 -21.78
N LYS A 360 8.48 10.98 -21.54
CA LYS A 360 7.22 11.71 -21.75
C LYS A 360 6.98 12.78 -20.71
#